data_14c914589c66c882a3cdff8e9afe0e0a
#
_entry.id   14c914589c66c882a3cdff8e9afe0e0a
#
_cell.length_a   1.000
_cell.length_b   1.000
_cell.length_c   1.000
_cell.angle_alpha   90.00
_cell.angle_beta   90.00
_cell.angle_gamma   90.00
#
_symmetry.space_group_name_H-M   'P 1'
#
loop_
_entity.id
_entity.type
_entity.pdbx_description
1 polymer ?
#
loop_
_entity_poly.entity_id
_entity_poly.type
_entity_poly.pdbx_seq_one_letter_code
_entity_poly.pdbx_strand_id
1 'polypeptide(L)'
;GYYQNIISNDLCDKLIDYSDNQKPLQPSTYSTSSGKSDRSNERVKMDDGWFRNGEKYYNDIKNCFMTVIKKYREKHADFVCQRHTDFRLNKYSEGGFMSRHVDNIHHSHGQEYGYPQASALLFLNDDYEGGHFHISGLRYETKKGSAIIFPSNFMFPHEVNRIEKGTRYSIV
;
A
#
# COMPACT_ATOMS: atom_id res chain seq x y z
N GLY A 1 11.19 6.45 4.83
CA GLY A 1 10.67 7.81 5.09
C GLY A 1 9.19 7.78 5.42
N TYR A 2 8.80 8.52 6.45
CA TYR A 2 7.39 8.77 6.82
C TYR A 2 7.10 10.26 6.66
N TYR A 3 6.00 10.60 6.00
CA TYR A 3 5.63 11.98 5.65
C TYR A 3 4.15 12.24 5.95
N GLN A 4 3.86 13.31 6.66
CA GLN A 4 2.49 13.75 6.94
C GLN A 4 2.01 14.74 5.87
N ASN A 5 0.69 14.92 5.77
CA ASN A 5 0.04 15.88 4.88
C ASN A 5 0.44 15.71 3.39
N ILE A 6 0.52 14.47 2.93
CA ILE A 6 0.80 14.14 1.53
C ILE A 6 -0.46 14.16 0.69
N ILE A 7 -1.56 13.65 1.23
CA ILE A 7 -2.86 13.61 0.60
C ILE A 7 -3.85 14.39 1.47
N SER A 8 -4.69 15.22 0.87
CA SER A 8 -5.68 16.00 1.61
C SER A 8 -6.77 15.11 2.19
N ASN A 9 -7.33 15.50 3.33
CA ASN A 9 -8.44 14.76 3.94
C ASN A 9 -9.64 14.63 2.98
N ASP A 10 -9.96 15.67 2.23
CA ASP A 10 -11.04 15.65 1.21
C ASP A 10 -10.78 14.58 0.13
N LEU A 11 -9.54 14.47 -0.36
CA LEU A 11 -9.20 13.43 -1.34
C LEU A 11 -9.21 12.04 -0.72
N CYS A 12 -8.77 11.88 0.53
CA CYS A 12 -8.91 10.63 1.26
C CYS A 12 -10.36 10.16 1.31
N ASP A 13 -11.27 11.05 1.72
CA ASP A 13 -12.69 10.75 1.86
C ASP A 13 -13.34 10.40 0.51
N LYS A 14 -12.99 11.14 -0.55
CA LYS A 14 -13.44 10.83 -1.92
C LYS A 14 -12.94 9.49 -2.44
N LEU A 15 -11.72 9.10 -2.12
CA LEU A 15 -11.15 7.82 -2.52
C LEU A 15 -11.83 6.66 -1.78
N ILE A 16 -12.12 6.83 -0.49
CA ILE A 16 -12.86 5.83 0.31
C ILE A 16 -14.29 5.67 -0.24
N ASP A 17 -15.02 6.77 -0.42
CA ASP A 17 -16.38 6.74 -0.98
C ASP A 17 -16.40 6.08 -2.37
N TYR A 18 -15.44 6.44 -3.23
CA TYR A 18 -15.33 5.83 -4.55
C TYR A 18 -15.04 4.33 -4.48
N SER A 19 -14.19 3.90 -3.55
CA SER A 19 -13.85 2.49 -3.37
C SER A 19 -15.05 1.67 -2.88
N ASP A 20 -15.89 2.25 -2.04
CA ASP A 20 -17.02 1.54 -1.46
C ASP A 20 -18.24 1.49 -2.39
N ASN A 21 -18.41 2.49 -3.24
CA ASN A 21 -19.65 2.64 -4.03
C ASN A 21 -19.47 2.40 -5.53
N GLN A 22 -18.26 2.51 -6.07
CA GLN A 22 -18.07 2.53 -7.53
C GLN A 22 -16.94 1.61 -8.03
N LYS A 23 -15.91 1.34 -7.21
CA LYS A 23 -14.76 0.55 -7.65
C LYS A 23 -14.96 -0.93 -7.31
N PRO A 24 -14.88 -1.84 -8.29
CA PRO A 24 -14.91 -3.26 -8.00
C PRO A 24 -13.66 -3.66 -7.21
N LEU A 25 -13.87 -4.23 -6.03
CA LEU A 25 -12.82 -4.82 -5.21
C LEU A 25 -12.95 -6.34 -5.24
N GLN A 26 -11.83 -7.03 -5.09
CA GLN A 26 -11.76 -8.49 -5.07
C GLN A 26 -10.93 -8.96 -3.86
N PRO A 27 -11.26 -10.13 -3.28
CA PRO A 27 -10.42 -10.73 -2.27
C PRO A 27 -8.98 -10.88 -2.76
N SER A 28 -8.04 -10.35 -2.00
CA SER A 28 -6.61 -10.40 -2.32
C SER A 28 -6.06 -11.81 -2.17
N THR A 29 -4.97 -12.09 -2.87
CA THR A 29 -4.25 -13.36 -2.79
C THR A 29 -2.83 -13.12 -2.31
N TYR A 30 -2.27 -14.11 -1.61
CA TYR A 30 -0.87 -14.10 -1.21
C TYR A 30 -0.05 -14.91 -2.22
N SER A 31 0.98 -14.29 -2.81
CA SER A 31 1.87 -15.00 -3.72
C SER A 31 3.06 -15.56 -2.94
N THR A 32 3.28 -16.86 -3.06
CA THR A 32 4.43 -17.53 -2.48
C THR A 32 5.69 -17.30 -3.32
N SER A 33 6.87 -17.56 -2.75
CA SER A 33 8.15 -17.50 -3.48
C SER A 33 8.23 -18.45 -4.69
N SER A 34 7.36 -19.46 -4.76
CA SER A 34 7.23 -20.35 -5.92
C SER A 34 6.25 -19.83 -6.99
N GLY A 35 5.69 -18.63 -6.81
CA GLY A 35 4.74 -18.02 -7.74
C GLY A 35 3.31 -18.55 -7.64
N LYS A 36 3.01 -19.41 -6.67
CA LYS A 36 1.64 -19.88 -6.43
C LYS A 36 0.85 -18.88 -5.62
N SER A 37 -0.37 -18.59 -6.05
CA SER A 37 -1.30 -17.76 -5.28
C SER A 37 -1.97 -18.60 -4.19
N ASP A 38 -1.88 -18.14 -2.94
CA ASP A 38 -2.58 -18.69 -1.81
C ASP A 38 -3.87 -17.87 -1.58
N ARG A 39 -5.01 -18.56 -1.57
CA ARG A 39 -6.35 -17.98 -1.33
C ARG A 39 -6.96 -18.46 -0.01
N SER A 40 -6.20 -19.11 0.85
CA SER A 40 -6.69 -19.72 2.10
C SER A 40 -7.11 -18.69 3.16
N ASN A 41 -6.79 -17.41 2.98
CA ASN A 41 -6.92 -16.36 4.00
C ASN A 41 -6.05 -16.58 5.26
N GLU A 42 -5.07 -17.47 5.19
CA GLU A 42 -4.11 -17.70 6.28
C GLU A 42 -3.00 -16.65 6.31
N ARG A 43 -2.66 -16.08 5.15
CA ARG A 43 -1.58 -15.11 4.97
C ARG A 43 -2.07 -13.69 4.70
N VAL A 44 -3.26 -13.56 4.11
CA VAL A 44 -3.89 -12.28 3.80
C VAL A 44 -5.41 -12.39 3.88
N LYS A 45 -6.02 -11.38 4.47
CA LYS A 45 -7.47 -11.19 4.46
C LYS A 45 -7.73 -9.70 4.23
N MET A 46 -7.94 -9.33 3.00
CA MET A 46 -8.31 -7.98 2.57
C MET A 46 -8.93 -8.04 1.18
N ASP A 47 -9.60 -6.98 0.78
CA ASP A 47 -10.01 -6.76 -0.60
C ASP A 47 -9.10 -5.75 -1.27
N ASP A 48 -8.84 -5.91 -2.56
CA ASP A 48 -8.05 -4.96 -3.33
C ASP A 48 -8.68 -4.58 -4.67
N GLY A 49 -8.26 -3.45 -5.19
CA GLY A 49 -8.63 -2.97 -6.51
C GLY A 49 -7.56 -2.02 -7.06
N TRP A 50 -7.44 -1.94 -8.38
CA TRP A 50 -6.37 -1.20 -9.02
C TRP A 50 -6.88 0.08 -9.66
N PHE A 51 -6.21 1.20 -9.40
CA PHE A 51 -6.35 2.41 -10.20
C PHE A 51 -5.38 2.34 -11.37
N ARG A 52 -5.93 2.21 -12.57
CA ARG A 52 -5.15 2.11 -13.82
C ARG A 52 -5.06 3.47 -14.51
N ASN A 53 -4.04 3.63 -15.33
CA ASN A 53 -3.89 4.86 -16.12
C ASN A 53 -5.15 5.15 -16.94
N GLY A 54 -5.63 6.39 -16.84
CA GLY A 54 -6.89 6.85 -17.46
C GLY A 54 -8.13 6.71 -16.57
N GLU A 55 -8.06 6.00 -15.44
CA GLU A 55 -9.17 5.93 -14.49
C GLU A 55 -9.28 7.21 -13.62
N LYS A 56 -10.47 7.42 -13.07
CA LYS A 56 -10.75 8.47 -12.10
C LYS A 56 -9.77 8.37 -10.93
N TYR A 57 -9.26 9.49 -10.47
CA TYR A 57 -8.29 9.64 -9.38
C TYR A 57 -6.86 9.10 -9.65
N TYR A 58 -6.59 8.45 -10.76
CA TYR A 58 -5.24 7.96 -11.05
C TYR A 58 -4.18 9.06 -10.96
N ASN A 59 -4.42 10.19 -11.60
CA ASN A 59 -3.47 11.31 -11.61
C ASN A 59 -3.35 11.98 -10.24
N ASP A 60 -4.43 12.08 -9.46
CA ASP A 60 -4.38 12.62 -8.10
C ASP A 60 -3.50 11.76 -7.20
N ILE A 61 -3.69 10.43 -7.24
CA ILE A 61 -2.89 9.45 -6.51
C ILE A 61 -1.42 9.53 -6.96
N LYS A 62 -1.17 9.55 -8.26
CA LYS A 62 0.17 9.70 -8.83
C LYS A 62 0.89 10.94 -8.32
N ASN A 63 0.22 12.08 -8.28
CA ASN A 63 0.79 13.34 -7.79
C ASN A 63 1.16 13.25 -6.31
N CYS A 64 0.37 12.55 -5.49
CA CYS A 64 0.71 12.26 -4.10
C CYS A 64 2.00 11.44 -4.00
N PHE A 65 2.11 10.36 -4.75
CA PHE A 65 3.33 9.53 -4.75
C PHE A 65 4.55 10.28 -5.31
N MET A 66 4.38 11.12 -6.33
CA MET A 66 5.48 11.97 -6.82
C MET A 66 5.99 12.93 -5.75
N THR A 67 5.10 13.45 -4.89
CA THR A 67 5.47 14.26 -3.73
C THR A 67 6.28 13.44 -2.70
N VAL A 68 5.85 12.21 -2.42
CA VAL A 68 6.59 11.27 -1.55
C VAL A 68 7.99 11.01 -2.09
N ILE A 69 8.11 10.67 -3.38
CA ILE A 69 9.38 10.41 -4.05
C ILE A 69 10.31 11.63 -3.97
N LYS A 70 9.79 12.82 -4.23
CA LYS A 70 10.57 14.07 -4.13
C LYS A 70 11.15 14.25 -2.72
N LYS A 71 10.31 14.13 -1.68
CA LYS A 71 10.74 14.24 -0.28
C LYS A 71 11.73 13.13 0.13
N TYR A 72 11.55 11.92 -0.40
CA TYR A 72 12.45 10.81 -0.12
C TYR A 72 13.84 11.05 -0.72
N ARG A 73 13.91 11.58 -1.95
CA ARG A 73 15.16 11.92 -2.63
C ARG A 73 15.95 13.04 -1.95
N GLU A 74 15.32 13.93 -1.20
CA GLU A 74 16.02 14.96 -0.42
C GLU A 74 17.00 14.34 0.61
N LYS A 75 16.68 13.12 1.09
CA LYS A 75 17.51 12.37 2.05
C LYS A 75 18.28 11.20 1.42
N HIS A 76 17.89 10.77 0.24
CA HIS A 76 18.42 9.61 -0.47
C HIS A 76 18.67 9.99 -1.93
N ALA A 77 19.72 10.80 -2.18
CA ALA A 77 20.00 11.40 -3.48
C ALA A 77 20.21 10.37 -4.60
N ASP A 78 20.74 9.19 -4.26
CA ASP A 78 20.99 8.10 -5.20
C ASP A 78 19.74 7.30 -5.56
N PHE A 79 18.61 7.55 -4.87
CA PHE A 79 17.35 6.89 -5.20
C PHE A 79 16.77 7.44 -6.50
N VAL A 80 16.57 6.59 -7.49
CA VAL A 80 15.99 6.94 -8.79
C VAL A 80 14.72 6.11 -9.02
N CYS A 81 13.57 6.77 -9.11
CA CYS A 81 12.34 6.14 -9.52
C CYS A 81 12.12 6.38 -11.02
N GLN A 82 12.39 5.38 -11.85
CA GLN A 82 12.18 5.45 -13.30
C GLN A 82 10.80 4.96 -13.71
N ARG A 83 10.25 4.00 -12.97
CA ARG A 83 8.97 3.34 -13.27
C ARG A 83 8.21 3.05 -11.97
N HIS A 84 6.92 2.91 -12.08
CA HIS A 84 6.05 2.48 -10.99
C HIS A 84 4.97 1.55 -11.55
N THR A 85 4.39 0.74 -10.68
CA THR A 85 3.19 -0.03 -10.97
C THR A 85 1.97 0.88 -11.06
N ASP A 86 0.83 0.36 -11.50
CA ASP A 86 -0.46 0.95 -11.19
C ASP A 86 -0.67 0.99 -9.66
N PHE A 87 -1.65 1.74 -9.18
CA PHE A 87 -1.86 1.96 -7.75
C PHE A 87 -2.91 0.99 -7.22
N ARG A 88 -2.54 0.20 -6.22
CA ARG A 88 -3.44 -0.77 -5.58
C ARG A 88 -4.07 -0.19 -4.33
N LEU A 89 -5.38 -0.06 -4.35
CA LEU A 89 -6.18 0.20 -3.15
C LEU A 89 -6.29 -1.10 -2.34
N ASN A 90 -6.03 -1.03 -1.05
CA ASN A 90 -6.21 -2.11 -0.09
C ASN A 90 -7.27 -1.72 0.93
N LYS A 91 -8.31 -2.57 1.07
CA LYS A 91 -9.39 -2.43 2.03
C LYS A 91 -9.33 -3.59 3.01
N TYR A 92 -9.04 -3.29 4.27
CA TYR A 92 -9.02 -4.24 5.37
C TYR A 92 -10.25 -4.02 6.25
N SER A 93 -11.24 -4.87 6.13
CA SER A 93 -12.39 -4.91 7.04
C SER A 93 -12.02 -5.57 8.37
N GLU A 94 -12.92 -5.59 9.32
CA GLU A 94 -12.74 -6.24 10.61
C GLU A 94 -12.25 -7.68 10.48
N GLY A 95 -11.23 -8.03 11.25
CA GLY A 95 -10.47 -9.28 11.14
C GLY A 95 -9.48 -9.34 9.97
N GLY A 96 -9.42 -8.30 9.12
CA GLY A 96 -8.50 -8.19 7.99
C GLY A 96 -7.05 -8.01 8.44
N PHE A 97 -6.11 -8.53 7.66
CA PHE A 97 -4.67 -8.46 7.94
C PHE A 97 -3.83 -8.78 6.71
N MET A 98 -2.55 -8.48 6.77
CA MET A 98 -1.53 -8.96 5.84
C MET A 98 -0.35 -9.48 6.65
N SER A 99 -0.03 -10.75 6.53
CA SER A 99 1.08 -11.35 7.27
C SER A 99 2.43 -10.82 6.76
N ARG A 100 3.45 -10.99 7.59
CA ARG A 100 4.81 -10.53 7.31
C ARG A 100 5.31 -11.05 5.97
N HIS A 101 5.77 -10.13 5.10
CA HIS A 101 6.25 -10.39 3.76
C HIS A 101 7.24 -9.30 3.32
N VAL A 102 7.86 -9.49 2.17
CA VAL A 102 8.60 -8.50 1.40
C VAL A 102 8.01 -8.41 0.01
N ASP A 103 8.12 -7.25 -0.64
CA ASP A 103 7.53 -7.06 -1.97
C ASP A 103 8.46 -7.51 -3.10
N ASN A 104 9.75 -7.55 -2.85
CA ASN A 104 10.78 -7.95 -3.82
C ASN A 104 11.06 -9.48 -3.75
N ILE A 105 10.05 -10.31 -4.06
CA ILE A 105 10.19 -11.77 -3.85
C ILE A 105 10.03 -12.65 -5.10
N HIS A 106 9.35 -12.17 -6.15
CA HIS A 106 9.06 -13.02 -7.29
C HIS A 106 8.85 -12.22 -8.58
N HIS A 107 9.28 -12.79 -9.70
CA HIS A 107 9.16 -12.19 -11.03
C HIS A 107 7.71 -11.91 -11.48
N SER A 108 6.70 -12.58 -10.92
CA SER A 108 5.29 -12.36 -11.25
C SER A 108 4.68 -11.08 -10.64
N HIS A 109 5.41 -10.36 -9.79
CA HIS A 109 4.95 -9.11 -9.18
C HIS A 109 5.18 -7.88 -10.07
N GLY A 110 4.72 -7.92 -11.32
CA GLY A 110 4.78 -6.77 -12.22
C GLY A 110 6.19 -6.45 -12.74
N GLN A 111 7.00 -7.46 -12.96
CA GLN A 111 8.43 -7.31 -13.19
C GLN A 111 8.86 -7.36 -14.64
N GLU A 112 8.04 -6.85 -15.51
CA GLU A 112 8.47 -6.53 -16.87
C GLU A 112 9.76 -5.69 -16.90
N TYR A 113 10.05 -4.97 -15.81
CA TYR A 113 11.14 -4.00 -15.71
C TYR A 113 12.09 -4.23 -14.53
N GLY A 114 12.09 -5.41 -13.93
CA GLY A 114 12.91 -5.75 -12.76
C GLY A 114 12.13 -5.76 -11.44
N TYR A 115 12.83 -6.08 -10.35
CA TYR A 115 12.22 -6.20 -9.03
C TYR A 115 11.89 -4.83 -8.43
N PRO A 116 10.76 -4.69 -7.69
CA PRO A 116 10.47 -3.49 -6.92
C PRO A 116 11.64 -3.13 -6.00
N GLN A 117 12.11 -1.91 -6.06
CA GLN A 117 13.21 -1.43 -5.21
C GLN A 117 12.70 -0.67 -3.99
N ALA A 118 11.55 -0.03 -4.11
CA ALA A 118 10.89 0.65 -3.02
C ALA A 118 9.38 0.41 -3.06
N SER A 119 8.81 0.27 -1.87
CA SER A 119 7.37 0.25 -1.64
C SER A 119 6.94 1.56 -1.02
N ALA A 120 5.85 2.14 -1.51
CA ALA A 120 5.28 3.36 -0.97
C ALA A 120 3.78 3.18 -0.72
N LEU A 121 3.31 3.69 0.42
CA LEU A 121 1.90 3.61 0.81
C LEU A 121 1.36 5.00 1.18
N LEU A 122 0.11 5.25 0.78
CA LEU A 122 -0.73 6.35 1.28
C LEU A 122 -1.75 5.78 2.25
N PHE A 123 -1.96 6.45 3.40
CA PHE A 123 -2.95 6.07 4.40
C PHE A 123 -4.16 6.98 4.27
N LEU A 124 -5.33 6.40 4.00
CA LEU A 124 -6.54 7.17 3.69
C LEU A 124 -7.39 7.47 4.93
N ASN A 125 -7.26 6.66 6.00
CA ASN A 125 -7.97 6.87 7.26
C ASN A 125 -7.15 6.38 8.45
N ASP A 126 -7.62 6.74 9.65
CA ASP A 126 -7.04 6.33 10.94
C ASP A 126 -8.12 6.12 12.03
N ASP A 127 -9.40 6.02 11.61
CA ASP A 127 -10.57 5.84 12.47
C ASP A 127 -10.96 4.35 12.65
N TYR A 128 -9.97 3.49 12.82
CA TYR A 128 -10.10 2.05 13.07
C TYR A 128 -9.26 1.63 14.28
N GLU A 129 -9.57 0.46 14.85
CA GLU A 129 -8.80 -0.14 15.95
C GLU A 129 -8.01 -1.35 15.45
N GLY A 130 -6.82 -1.59 16.00
CA GLY A 130 -5.89 -2.62 15.51
C GLY A 130 -5.18 -2.17 14.22
N GLY A 131 -4.93 -3.10 13.29
CA GLY A 131 -4.39 -2.80 11.95
C GLY A 131 -3.02 -2.11 11.94
N HIS A 132 -2.22 -2.29 12.99
CA HIS A 132 -0.91 -1.65 13.10
C HIS A 132 0.00 -2.08 11.96
N PHE A 133 0.68 -1.10 11.37
CA PHE A 133 1.66 -1.33 10.31
C PHE A 133 3.07 -1.45 10.91
N HIS A 134 3.74 -2.54 10.61
CA HIS A 134 5.11 -2.79 11.06
C HIS A 134 6.06 -2.96 9.87
N ILE A 135 7.26 -2.41 10.01
CA ILE A 135 8.39 -2.67 9.10
C ILE A 135 9.57 -3.11 9.95
N SER A 136 10.15 -4.28 9.65
CA SER A 136 11.27 -4.88 10.38
C SER A 136 11.03 -4.96 11.90
N GLY A 137 9.77 -5.22 12.30
CA GLY A 137 9.35 -5.32 13.70
C GLY A 137 9.06 -3.98 14.39
N LEU A 138 9.32 -2.85 13.76
CA LEU A 138 9.01 -1.53 14.30
C LEU A 138 7.62 -1.09 13.85
N ARG A 139 6.80 -0.63 14.80
CA ARG A 139 5.48 -0.06 14.52
C ARG A 139 5.62 1.36 13.96
N TYR A 140 4.87 1.64 12.91
CA TYR A 140 4.75 2.96 12.30
C TYR A 140 3.34 3.51 12.46
N GLU A 141 3.24 4.81 12.67
CA GLU A 141 1.95 5.50 12.64
C GLU A 141 1.37 5.52 11.22
N THR A 142 0.04 5.39 11.14
CA THR A 142 -0.71 5.36 9.88
C THR A 142 -1.79 6.43 9.88
N LYS A 143 -1.39 7.68 10.11
CA LYS A 143 -2.29 8.82 10.17
C LYS A 143 -2.94 9.10 8.81
N LYS A 144 -4.24 9.44 8.82
CA LYS A 144 -4.96 9.90 7.64
C LYS A 144 -4.17 10.99 6.92
N GLY A 145 -4.02 10.86 5.61
CA GLY A 145 -3.29 11.81 4.78
C GLY A 145 -1.77 11.69 4.81
N SER A 146 -1.22 10.72 5.55
CA SER A 146 0.22 10.46 5.58
C SER A 146 0.65 9.41 4.54
N ALA A 147 1.96 9.31 4.34
CA ALA A 147 2.58 8.34 3.46
C ALA A 147 3.86 7.76 4.07
N ILE A 148 4.18 6.54 3.68
CA ILE A 148 5.46 5.91 4.00
C ILE A 148 6.11 5.38 2.73
N ILE A 149 7.45 5.43 2.66
CA ILE A 149 8.25 4.82 1.60
C ILE A 149 9.46 4.14 2.23
N PHE A 150 9.77 2.93 1.78
CA PHE A 150 10.89 2.12 2.29
C PHE A 150 11.40 1.16 1.19
N PRO A 151 12.63 0.64 1.30
CA PRO A 151 13.15 -0.38 0.38
C PRO A 151 12.30 -1.65 0.42
N SER A 152 12.03 -2.24 -0.76
CA SER A 152 11.17 -3.45 -0.88
C SER A 152 11.88 -4.77 -0.58
N ASN A 153 13.18 -4.74 -0.28
CA ASN A 153 14.02 -5.93 -0.15
C ASN A 153 13.84 -6.67 1.19
N PHE A 154 14.53 -7.80 1.34
CA PHE A 154 14.44 -8.70 2.51
C PHE A 154 14.79 -8.06 3.86
N MET A 155 15.46 -6.92 3.88
CA MET A 155 15.80 -6.19 5.12
C MET A 155 14.61 -5.41 5.68
N PHE A 156 13.55 -5.21 4.87
CA PHE A 156 12.36 -4.45 5.24
C PHE A 156 11.07 -5.28 5.13
N PRO A 157 11.03 -6.46 5.79
CA PRO A 157 9.78 -7.21 5.86
C PRO A 157 8.74 -6.40 6.63
N HIS A 158 7.52 -6.44 6.14
CA HIS A 158 6.44 -5.63 6.71
C HIS A 158 5.14 -6.41 6.79
N GLU A 159 4.22 -5.91 7.63
CA GLU A 159 2.94 -6.54 7.90
C GLU A 159 1.89 -5.53 8.34
N VAL A 160 0.63 -5.93 8.21
CA VAL A 160 -0.52 -5.25 8.81
C VAL A 160 -1.16 -6.22 9.79
N ASN A 161 -1.20 -5.87 11.08
CA ASN A 161 -1.88 -6.66 12.09
C ASN A 161 -3.40 -6.69 11.82
N ARG A 162 -4.11 -7.56 12.55
CA ARG A 162 -5.57 -7.67 12.39
C ARG A 162 -6.26 -6.35 12.74
N ILE A 163 -7.25 -6.00 11.92
CA ILE A 163 -8.20 -4.95 12.25
C ILE A 163 -9.13 -5.50 13.34
N GLU A 164 -9.20 -4.82 14.46
CA GLU A 164 -10.04 -5.21 15.60
C GLU A 164 -11.45 -4.62 15.45
N LYS A 165 -11.54 -3.39 14.91
CA LYS A 165 -12.80 -2.70 14.67
C LYS A 165 -12.67 -1.68 13.54
N GLY A 166 -13.73 -1.56 12.74
CA GLY A 166 -13.76 -0.61 11.61
C GLY A 166 -13.10 -1.15 10.35
N THR A 167 -12.70 -0.23 9.48
CA THR A 167 -12.10 -0.57 8.18
C THR A 167 -10.89 0.32 7.92
N ARG A 168 -9.79 -0.27 7.50
CA ARG A 168 -8.55 0.44 7.14
C ARG A 168 -8.41 0.50 5.62
N TYR A 169 -8.11 1.69 5.09
CA TYR A 169 -7.86 1.93 3.68
C TYR A 169 -6.45 2.48 3.45
N SER A 170 -5.77 1.92 2.45
CA SER A 170 -4.45 2.40 2.00
C SER A 170 -4.27 2.18 0.51
N ILE A 171 -3.39 2.95 -0.12
CA ILE A 171 -3.00 2.78 -1.52
C ILE A 171 -1.49 2.51 -1.58
N VAL A 172 -1.09 1.51 -2.39
CA VAL A 172 0.30 1.12 -2.64
C VAL A 172 0.68 1.46 -4.06
#